data_67ff4bda8f1770974badb22801c65551
#
_entry.id   67ff4bda8f1770974badb22801c65551
#
_cell.length_a   1.000
_cell.length_b   1.000
_cell.length_c   1.000
_cell.angle_alpha   90.00
_cell.angle_beta   90.00
_cell.angle_gamma   90.00
#
_symmetry.space_group_name_H-M   'P 1'
#
loop_
_entity.id
_entity.type
_entity.pdbx_description
1 polymer ?
#
loop_
_entity_poly.entity_id
_entity_poly.type
_entity_poly.pdbx_seq_one_letter_code
_entity_poly.pdbx_strand_id
1 'polypeptide(L)'
;MPELNNFTYERLQKLVAVVFIGCIMVLFLSGFDTIKSKSRDVKRRADVKILVKALDMYHDKYGKYPDSHNDWQGWDLSIGYNGGKVDFIDRLKAEGFIDREIKDPINDVAYHYRYQKFQAGDYGCQTSFYILQIAGFELPSENNGQGECPELNWVKSATNGYTVQDFD
;
A
#
# COMPACT_ATOMS: atom_id res chain seq x y z
N MET A 1 56.74 -29.56 19.78
CA MET A 1 55.58 -28.83 19.34
C MET A 1 55.74 -27.42 19.87
N PRO A 2 55.78 -26.38 19.03
CA PRO A 2 55.95 -25.01 19.53
C PRO A 2 54.68 -24.63 20.31
N GLU A 3 54.84 -24.21 21.57
CA GLU A 3 53.81 -23.59 22.37
C GLU A 3 53.39 -22.31 21.66
N LEU A 4 52.18 -22.32 21.10
CA LEU A 4 51.54 -21.09 20.63
C LEU A 4 51.43 -20.16 21.84
N ASN A 5 52.19 -19.08 21.81
CA ASN A 5 52.29 -18.08 22.88
C ASN A 5 50.90 -17.65 23.29
N ASN A 6 50.52 -17.72 24.57
CA ASN A 6 49.23 -17.28 25.13
C ASN A 6 48.78 -15.91 24.58
N PHE A 7 49.71 -15.05 24.26
CA PHE A 7 49.50 -13.73 23.67
C PHE A 7 48.92 -13.76 22.22
N THR A 8 49.32 -14.74 21.38
CA THR A 8 48.78 -14.90 20.04
C THR A 8 47.38 -15.53 20.08
N TYR A 9 47.13 -16.44 21.03
CA TYR A 9 45.81 -17.04 21.23
C TYR A 9 44.75 -16.03 21.70
N GLU A 10 45.08 -15.17 22.65
CA GLU A 10 44.18 -14.09 23.12
C GLU A 10 43.85 -13.09 22.01
N ARG A 11 44.84 -12.71 21.18
CA ARG A 11 44.57 -11.82 20.03
C ARG A 11 43.67 -12.47 18.99
N LEU A 12 43.87 -13.74 18.71
CA LEU A 12 43.03 -14.52 17.78
C LEU A 12 41.58 -14.61 18.29
N GLN A 13 41.40 -14.90 19.59
CA GLN A 13 40.05 -14.93 20.20
C GLN A 13 39.32 -13.58 20.11
N LYS A 14 40.03 -12.46 20.39
CA LYS A 14 39.46 -11.11 20.27
C LYS A 14 39.09 -10.78 18.83
N LEU A 15 39.90 -11.20 17.86
CA LEU A 15 39.64 -10.98 16.44
C LEU A 15 38.40 -11.78 15.97
N VAL A 16 38.31 -13.03 16.37
CA VAL A 16 37.13 -13.88 16.06
C VAL A 16 35.87 -13.30 16.70
N ALA A 17 35.93 -12.83 17.94
CA ALA A 17 34.81 -12.20 18.62
C ALA A 17 34.34 -10.92 17.90
N VAL A 18 35.27 -10.07 17.45
CA VAL A 18 34.94 -8.84 16.72
C VAL A 18 34.29 -9.15 15.36
N VAL A 19 34.83 -10.13 14.63
CA VAL A 19 34.25 -10.57 13.35
C VAL A 19 32.85 -11.14 13.56
N PHE A 20 32.65 -11.96 14.60
CA PHE A 20 31.36 -12.56 14.91
C PHE A 20 30.31 -11.50 15.27
N ILE A 21 30.67 -10.52 16.10
CA ILE A 21 29.80 -9.37 16.44
C ILE A 21 29.49 -8.56 15.20
N GLY A 22 30.48 -8.30 14.33
CA GLY A 22 30.27 -7.60 13.05
C GLY A 22 29.28 -8.32 12.14
N CYS A 23 29.38 -9.64 11.99
CA CYS A 23 28.45 -10.44 11.21
C CYS A 23 27.03 -10.40 11.78
N ILE A 24 26.88 -10.49 13.11
CA ILE A 24 25.58 -10.36 13.77
C ILE A 24 24.97 -8.98 13.52
N MET A 25 25.74 -7.92 13.65
CA MET A 25 25.26 -6.55 13.37
C MET A 25 24.76 -6.39 11.94
N VAL A 26 25.47 -6.92 10.95
CA VAL A 26 25.05 -6.85 9.53
C VAL A 26 23.75 -7.61 9.33
N LEU A 27 23.57 -8.79 9.92
CA LEU A 27 22.32 -9.56 9.85
C LEU A 27 21.14 -8.84 10.51
N PHE A 28 21.37 -8.17 11.64
CA PHE A 28 20.34 -7.36 12.29
C PHE A 28 19.94 -6.16 11.42
N LEU A 29 20.88 -5.42 10.85
CA LEU A 29 20.58 -4.24 10.03
C LEU A 29 19.77 -4.60 8.77
N SER A 30 20.12 -5.68 8.09
CA SER A 30 19.38 -6.13 6.90
C SER A 30 17.96 -6.64 7.20
N GLY A 31 17.70 -7.16 8.40
CA GLY A 31 16.37 -7.60 8.83
C GLY A 31 15.40 -6.46 9.12
N PHE A 32 15.90 -5.32 9.62
CA PHE A 32 15.04 -4.20 10.03
C PHE A 32 14.28 -3.55 8.87
N ASP A 33 14.88 -3.42 7.70
CA ASP A 33 14.23 -2.80 6.54
C ASP A 33 13.09 -3.66 6.01
N THR A 34 13.27 -4.97 5.96
CA THR A 34 12.20 -5.91 5.56
C THR A 34 11.02 -5.88 6.54
N ILE A 35 11.30 -5.80 7.85
CA ILE A 35 10.25 -5.71 8.89
C ILE A 35 9.46 -4.39 8.74
N LYS A 36 10.13 -3.27 8.50
CA LYS A 36 9.48 -1.98 8.26
C LYS A 36 8.61 -2.00 7.01
N SER A 37 9.11 -2.53 5.90
CA SER A 37 8.36 -2.67 4.65
C SER A 37 7.12 -3.54 4.86
N LYS A 38 7.26 -4.69 5.52
CA LYS A 38 6.14 -5.56 5.87
C LYS A 38 5.09 -4.86 6.73
N SER A 39 5.51 -4.10 7.72
CA SER A 39 4.61 -3.33 8.59
C SER A 39 3.82 -2.29 7.80
N ARG A 40 4.47 -1.58 6.86
CA ARG A 40 3.79 -0.60 5.99
C ARG A 40 2.81 -1.28 5.03
N ASP A 41 3.14 -2.43 4.47
CA ASP A 41 2.24 -3.19 3.60
C ASP A 41 1.01 -3.72 4.36
N VAL A 42 1.18 -4.16 5.60
CA VAL A 42 0.06 -4.53 6.48
C VAL A 42 -0.84 -3.31 6.77
N LYS A 43 -0.25 -2.14 7.03
CA LYS A 43 -1.00 -0.90 7.21
C LYS A 43 -1.80 -0.56 5.95
N ARG A 44 -1.22 -0.64 4.74
CA ARG A 44 -1.92 -0.41 3.47
C ARG A 44 -3.17 -1.27 3.32
N ARG A 45 -3.06 -2.57 3.63
CA ARG A 45 -4.21 -3.49 3.60
C ARG A 45 -5.28 -3.14 4.63
N ALA A 46 -4.88 -2.69 5.82
CA ALA A 46 -5.82 -2.25 6.85
C ALA A 46 -6.52 -0.95 6.45
N ASP A 47 -5.79 0.00 5.87
CA ASP A 47 -6.34 1.27 5.40
C ASP A 47 -7.38 1.05 4.29
N VAL A 48 -7.12 0.17 3.31
CA VAL A 48 -8.10 -0.17 2.26
C VAL A 48 -9.39 -0.74 2.85
N LYS A 49 -9.32 -1.59 3.87
CA LYS A 49 -10.54 -2.09 4.53
C LYS A 49 -11.38 -1.00 5.17
N ILE A 50 -10.72 0.04 5.72
CA ILE A 50 -11.41 1.20 6.29
C ILE A 50 -12.02 2.04 5.17
N LEU A 51 -11.28 2.26 4.07
CA LEU A 51 -11.75 3.02 2.92
C LEU A 51 -12.97 2.34 2.27
N VAL A 52 -12.95 1.03 2.06
CA VAL A 52 -14.10 0.26 1.55
C VAL A 52 -15.31 0.48 2.46
N LYS A 53 -15.16 0.26 3.77
CA LYS A 53 -16.27 0.48 4.71
C LYS A 53 -16.81 1.92 4.67
N ALA A 54 -15.95 2.91 4.52
CA ALA A 54 -16.35 4.31 4.42
C ALA A 54 -17.07 4.61 3.10
N LEU A 55 -16.64 3.97 1.99
CA LEU A 55 -17.33 4.04 0.69
C LEU A 55 -18.72 3.41 0.77
N ASP A 56 -18.87 2.26 1.42
CA ASP A 56 -20.16 1.60 1.65
C ASP A 56 -21.09 2.49 2.47
N MET A 57 -20.59 3.10 3.56
CA MET A 57 -21.38 4.04 4.37
C MET A 57 -21.78 5.31 3.58
N TYR A 58 -20.92 5.78 2.68
CA TYR A 58 -21.25 6.87 1.77
C TYR A 58 -22.36 6.45 0.81
N HIS A 59 -22.24 5.26 0.21
CA HIS A 59 -23.25 4.70 -0.68
C HIS A 59 -24.60 4.52 0.04
N ASP A 60 -24.61 3.96 1.24
CA ASP A 60 -25.84 3.80 2.05
C ASP A 60 -26.54 5.14 2.32
N LYS A 61 -25.77 6.23 2.51
CA LYS A 61 -26.33 7.57 2.78
C LYS A 61 -26.82 8.27 1.52
N TYR A 62 -26.12 8.13 0.40
CA TYR A 62 -26.33 8.94 -0.80
C TYR A 62 -26.89 8.16 -1.99
N GLY A 63 -27.00 6.83 -1.91
CA GLY A 63 -27.46 5.93 -2.98
C GLY A 63 -26.50 5.86 -4.16
N LYS A 64 -25.24 6.27 -3.97
CA LYS A 64 -24.18 6.21 -4.97
C LYS A 64 -22.81 6.35 -4.32
N TYR A 65 -21.80 5.83 -4.94
CA TYR A 65 -20.40 6.10 -4.56
C TYR A 65 -19.96 7.54 -4.90
N PRO A 66 -18.98 8.11 -4.18
CA PRO A 66 -18.49 9.47 -4.46
C PRO A 66 -17.89 9.55 -5.86
N ASP A 67 -18.13 10.67 -6.53
CA ASP A 67 -17.51 10.91 -7.84
C ASP A 67 -15.99 11.12 -7.67
N SER A 68 -15.19 10.48 -8.52
CA SER A 68 -13.75 10.66 -8.53
C SER A 68 -13.35 12.02 -9.15
N HIS A 69 -12.29 12.63 -8.61
CA HIS A 69 -11.62 13.74 -9.26
C HIS A 69 -10.61 13.19 -10.26
N ASN A 70 -10.47 13.85 -11.39
CA ASN A 70 -9.51 13.45 -12.41
C ASN A 70 -8.14 14.08 -12.10
N ASP A 71 -7.38 13.50 -11.20
CA ASP A 71 -6.01 13.90 -10.91
C ASP A 71 -5.06 13.40 -11.99
N TRP A 72 -5.25 12.15 -12.39
CA TRP A 72 -4.46 11.53 -13.45
C TRP A 72 -5.26 10.43 -14.15
N GLN A 73 -5.57 10.61 -15.44
CA GLN A 73 -6.28 9.63 -16.27
C GLN A 73 -7.61 9.12 -15.66
N GLY A 74 -8.34 9.99 -14.98
CA GLY A 74 -9.60 9.65 -14.33
C GLY A 74 -9.47 9.18 -12.87
N TRP A 75 -8.26 8.85 -12.43
CA TRP A 75 -8.01 8.45 -11.05
C TRP A 75 -7.96 9.65 -10.11
N ASP A 76 -8.50 9.44 -8.92
CA ASP A 76 -8.38 10.30 -7.76
C ASP A 76 -7.27 9.71 -6.86
N LEU A 77 -6.17 10.44 -6.67
CA LEU A 77 -4.96 9.97 -6.02
C LEU A 77 -4.82 10.54 -4.60
N SER A 78 -4.53 9.69 -3.62
CA SER A 78 -4.32 10.11 -2.22
C SER A 78 -3.06 10.98 -1.99
N ILE A 79 -2.25 11.19 -3.00
CA ILE A 79 -1.06 12.06 -2.94
C ILE A 79 -1.34 13.52 -3.31
N GLY A 80 -2.60 13.86 -3.66
CA GLY A 80 -2.97 15.23 -4.00
C GLY A 80 -2.31 15.75 -5.27
N TYR A 81 -2.31 14.98 -6.33
CA TYR A 81 -1.84 15.40 -7.65
C TYR A 81 -2.72 16.54 -8.19
N ASN A 82 -2.16 17.49 -8.92
CA ASN A 82 -2.86 18.68 -9.47
C ASN A 82 -3.32 19.79 -8.49
N GLY A 83 -2.48 20.14 -7.50
CA GLY A 83 -2.64 21.40 -6.79
C GLY A 83 -3.53 21.34 -5.55
N GLY A 84 -3.60 20.21 -4.87
CA GLY A 84 -4.22 20.11 -3.54
C GLY A 84 -5.74 20.12 -3.57
N LYS A 85 -6.35 19.58 -4.60
CA LYS A 85 -7.79 19.31 -4.58
C LYS A 85 -8.09 18.22 -3.55
N VAL A 86 -9.24 18.37 -2.90
CA VAL A 86 -9.80 17.40 -1.96
C VAL A 86 -9.91 16.05 -2.65
N ASP A 87 -9.12 15.07 -2.23
CA ASP A 87 -9.20 13.71 -2.73
C ASP A 87 -10.44 12.96 -2.17
N PHE A 88 -10.68 11.74 -2.64
CA PHE A 88 -11.83 10.94 -2.18
C PHE A 88 -11.77 10.65 -0.66
N ILE A 89 -10.57 10.54 -0.07
CA ILE A 89 -10.37 10.32 1.36
C ILE A 89 -10.80 11.55 2.16
N ASP A 90 -10.41 12.74 1.72
CA ASP A 90 -10.81 13.99 2.34
C ASP A 90 -12.33 14.17 2.31
N ARG A 91 -12.98 13.77 1.22
CA ARG A 91 -14.45 13.79 1.12
C ARG A 91 -15.09 12.84 2.13
N LEU A 92 -14.61 11.60 2.23
CA LEU A 92 -15.11 10.64 3.20
C LEU A 92 -14.91 11.13 4.63
N LYS A 93 -13.80 11.84 4.90
CA LYS A 93 -13.50 12.45 6.19
C LYS A 93 -14.42 13.64 6.49
N ALA A 94 -14.62 14.54 5.52
CA ALA A 94 -15.52 15.69 5.67
C ALA A 94 -16.97 15.27 5.95
N GLU A 95 -17.41 14.14 5.40
CA GLU A 95 -18.72 13.56 5.64
C GLU A 95 -18.82 12.74 6.95
N GLY A 96 -17.71 12.59 7.68
CA GLY A 96 -17.66 11.88 8.95
C GLY A 96 -17.64 10.36 8.87
N PHE A 97 -17.39 9.79 7.68
CA PHE A 97 -17.25 8.33 7.52
C PHE A 97 -15.88 7.81 7.92
N ILE A 98 -14.89 8.70 8.03
CA ILE A 98 -13.55 8.44 8.53
C ILE A 98 -13.23 9.46 9.62
N ASP A 99 -12.79 8.99 10.78
CA ASP A 99 -12.46 9.82 11.96
C ASP A 99 -10.99 10.22 12.03
N ARG A 100 -10.15 9.62 11.19
CA ARG A 100 -8.70 9.81 11.18
C ARG A 100 -8.17 10.13 9.77
N GLU A 101 -6.96 10.64 9.71
CA GLU A 101 -6.25 10.77 8.44
C GLU A 101 -5.80 9.38 7.96
N ILE A 102 -6.20 9.03 6.73
CA ILE A 102 -5.71 7.83 6.04
C ILE A 102 -4.75 8.29 4.96
N LYS A 103 -3.49 7.88 5.11
CA LYS A 103 -2.40 8.24 4.22
C LYS A 103 -1.45 7.07 4.10
N ASP A 104 -0.95 6.84 2.88
CA ASP A 104 0.09 5.83 2.70
C ASP A 104 1.30 6.16 3.57
N PRO A 105 1.97 5.17 4.19
CA PRO A 105 3.15 5.42 5.04
C PRO A 105 4.32 6.11 4.35
N ILE A 106 4.43 6.01 3.02
CA ILE A 106 5.43 6.69 2.20
C ILE A 106 4.78 7.85 1.46
N ASN A 107 3.63 7.61 0.82
CA ASN A 107 2.78 8.56 0.13
C ASN A 107 3.49 9.32 -0.99
N ASP A 108 3.94 8.57 -1.98
CA ASP A 108 4.57 9.07 -3.19
C ASP A 108 3.95 8.44 -4.46
N VAL A 109 4.54 8.72 -5.62
CA VAL A 109 4.04 8.20 -6.91
C VAL A 109 4.08 6.68 -7.04
N ALA A 110 4.90 5.98 -6.27
CA ALA A 110 4.99 4.52 -6.26
C ALA A 110 4.04 3.88 -5.23
N TYR A 111 3.80 4.59 -4.12
CA TYR A 111 3.06 4.09 -2.98
C TYR A 111 1.97 5.08 -2.56
N HIS A 112 0.74 4.81 -3.02
CA HIS A 112 -0.43 5.64 -2.73
C HIS A 112 -1.71 4.81 -2.87
N TYR A 113 -2.82 5.36 -2.44
CA TYR A 113 -4.15 4.86 -2.76
C TYR A 113 -4.70 5.62 -3.94
N ARG A 114 -5.45 4.92 -4.82
CA ARG A 114 -6.15 5.55 -5.93
C ARG A 114 -7.55 4.99 -6.06
N TYR A 115 -8.45 5.87 -6.43
CA TYR A 115 -9.87 5.59 -6.55
C TYR A 115 -10.40 6.11 -7.88
N GLN A 116 -11.30 5.37 -8.50
CA GLN A 116 -12.03 5.83 -9.67
C GLN A 116 -13.42 5.23 -9.68
N LYS A 117 -14.43 6.07 -9.92
CA LYS A 117 -15.81 5.66 -10.16
C LYS A 117 -16.05 5.57 -11.66
N PHE A 118 -16.79 4.54 -12.05
CA PHE A 118 -17.18 4.23 -13.42
C PHE A 118 -18.69 4.21 -13.54
N GLN A 119 -19.20 4.50 -14.74
CA GLN A 119 -20.61 4.44 -15.04
C GLN A 119 -21.03 3.05 -15.56
N ALA A 120 -22.33 2.77 -15.50
CA ALA A 120 -22.87 1.59 -16.18
C ALA A 120 -22.55 1.64 -17.67
N GLY A 121 -22.07 0.52 -18.22
CA GLY A 121 -21.59 0.41 -19.59
C GLY A 121 -20.06 0.58 -19.76
N ASP A 122 -19.38 1.23 -18.81
CA ASP A 122 -17.93 1.37 -18.89
C ASP A 122 -17.25 -0.01 -18.86
N TYR A 123 -16.34 -0.22 -19.79
CA TYR A 123 -15.57 -1.47 -19.95
C TYR A 123 -16.44 -2.73 -20.01
N GLY A 124 -17.73 -2.61 -20.44
CA GLY A 124 -18.69 -3.70 -20.56
C GLY A 124 -19.35 -4.14 -19.25
N CYS A 125 -19.11 -3.47 -18.12
CA CYS A 125 -19.83 -3.71 -16.88
C CYS A 125 -21.27 -3.14 -16.96
N GLN A 126 -22.25 -3.91 -16.44
CA GLN A 126 -23.69 -3.58 -16.60
C GLN A 126 -24.17 -2.47 -15.66
N THR A 127 -23.54 -2.35 -14.50
CA THR A 127 -23.88 -1.39 -13.44
C THR A 127 -22.71 -0.45 -13.20
N SER A 128 -22.96 0.73 -12.62
CA SER A 128 -21.91 1.60 -12.15
C SER A 128 -21.13 0.93 -11.01
N PHE A 129 -19.85 1.27 -10.88
CA PHE A 129 -18.93 0.66 -9.92
C PHE A 129 -17.78 1.58 -9.59
N TYR A 130 -17.02 1.23 -8.56
CA TYR A 130 -15.73 1.87 -8.32
C TYR A 130 -14.59 0.85 -8.34
N ILE A 131 -13.40 1.36 -8.57
CA ILE A 131 -12.13 0.66 -8.35
C ILE A 131 -11.34 1.43 -7.30
N LEU A 132 -10.95 0.76 -6.23
CA LEU A 132 -10.02 1.24 -5.22
C LEU A 132 -8.76 0.39 -5.27
N GLN A 133 -7.59 1.02 -5.35
CA GLN A 133 -6.32 0.30 -5.43
C GLN A 133 -5.27 0.81 -4.43
N ILE A 134 -4.49 -0.13 -3.91
CA ILE A 134 -3.12 0.14 -3.46
C ILE A 134 -2.24 0.11 -4.70
N ALA A 135 -1.58 1.21 -5.04
CA ALA A 135 -0.76 1.30 -6.26
C ALA A 135 0.43 0.33 -6.24
N GLY A 136 1.05 0.12 -5.07
CA GLY A 136 2.13 -0.82 -4.92
C GLY A 136 2.40 -1.22 -3.47
N PHE A 137 2.91 -2.44 -3.28
CA PHE A 137 3.51 -2.91 -2.05
C PHE A 137 5.03 -2.81 -2.15
N GLU A 138 5.70 -2.67 -1.01
CA GLU A 138 7.17 -2.64 -0.94
C GLU A 138 7.77 -4.05 -1.05
N LEU A 139 7.07 -5.06 -0.53
CA LEU A 139 7.44 -6.45 -0.69
C LEU A 139 6.71 -7.07 -1.89
N PRO A 140 7.33 -7.99 -2.62
CA PRO A 140 6.65 -8.73 -3.68
C PRO A 140 5.36 -9.35 -3.17
N SER A 141 4.26 -9.04 -3.82
CA SER A 141 2.93 -9.54 -3.47
C SER A 141 2.13 -9.75 -4.74
N GLU A 142 1.40 -10.85 -4.81
CA GLU A 142 0.40 -11.02 -5.86
C GLU A 142 -0.83 -10.18 -5.54
N ASN A 143 -1.39 -9.55 -6.56
CA ASN A 143 -2.67 -8.86 -6.44
C ASN A 143 -3.78 -9.93 -6.45
N ASN A 144 -4.24 -10.29 -5.28
CA ASN A 144 -5.35 -11.23 -5.07
C ASN A 144 -6.68 -10.53 -4.82
N GLY A 145 -6.79 -9.27 -5.25
CA GLY A 145 -8.03 -8.50 -5.17
C GLY A 145 -9.01 -8.85 -6.29
N GLN A 146 -10.08 -8.08 -6.35
CA GLN A 146 -11.11 -8.17 -7.38
C GLN A 146 -11.20 -6.83 -8.12
N GLY A 147 -11.35 -6.88 -9.44
CA GLY A 147 -11.44 -5.69 -10.29
C GLY A 147 -11.45 -6.09 -11.75
N GLU A 148 -12.60 -6.58 -12.27
CA GLU A 148 -12.71 -7.07 -13.63
C GLU A 148 -14.07 -6.73 -14.25
N CYS A 149 -14.01 -6.16 -15.43
CA CYS A 149 -15.12 -6.05 -16.37
C CYS A 149 -14.77 -6.83 -17.64
N PRO A 150 -15.73 -7.12 -18.53
CA PRO A 150 -15.47 -7.88 -19.75
C PRO A 150 -14.31 -7.35 -20.61
N GLU A 151 -14.09 -6.03 -20.65
CA GLU A 151 -13.10 -5.40 -21.51
C GLU A 151 -11.80 -5.02 -20.77
N LEU A 152 -11.80 -5.00 -19.43
CA LEU A 152 -10.63 -4.56 -18.67
C LEU A 152 -10.52 -5.30 -17.32
N ASN A 153 -9.29 -5.69 -16.99
CA ASN A 153 -8.95 -6.29 -15.72
C ASN A 153 -7.94 -5.41 -14.95
N TRP A 154 -8.40 -4.70 -13.92
CA TRP A 154 -7.59 -3.79 -13.11
C TRP A 154 -6.62 -4.52 -12.18
N VAL A 155 -6.88 -5.79 -11.83
CA VAL A 155 -5.94 -6.62 -11.05
C VAL A 155 -4.62 -6.76 -11.78
N LYS A 156 -4.68 -6.95 -13.11
CA LYS A 156 -3.48 -7.05 -13.96
C LYS A 156 -2.74 -5.72 -14.10
N SER A 157 -3.40 -4.59 -13.93
CA SER A 157 -2.77 -3.26 -14.02
C SER A 157 -1.99 -2.86 -12.75
N ALA A 158 -2.22 -3.55 -11.64
CA ALA A 158 -1.55 -3.32 -10.35
C ALA A 158 -1.02 -4.64 -9.78
N THR A 159 -0.13 -5.29 -10.50
CA THR A 159 0.36 -6.65 -10.20
C THR A 159 1.00 -6.79 -8.83
N ASN A 160 1.74 -5.78 -8.37
CA ASN A 160 2.33 -5.72 -7.02
C ASN A 160 1.51 -4.80 -6.09
N GLY A 161 0.20 -4.74 -6.27
CA GLY A 161 -0.71 -3.91 -5.50
C GLY A 161 -1.88 -4.71 -4.94
N TYR A 162 -3.00 -4.02 -4.71
CA TYR A 162 -4.25 -4.66 -4.31
C TYR A 162 -5.42 -3.90 -4.91
N THR A 163 -6.40 -4.62 -5.43
CA THR A 163 -7.56 -4.04 -6.11
C THR A 163 -8.85 -4.46 -5.42
N VAL A 164 -9.75 -3.51 -5.24
CA VAL A 164 -11.14 -3.75 -4.80
C VAL A 164 -12.06 -3.13 -5.84
N GLN A 165 -13.06 -3.87 -6.24
CA GLN A 165 -14.18 -3.41 -7.05
C GLN A 165 -15.48 -3.65 -6.28
N ASP A 166 -16.38 -2.68 -6.33
CA ASP A 166 -17.74 -2.85 -5.84
C ASP A 166 -18.70 -2.10 -6.75
N PHE A 167 -19.96 -2.55 -6.79
CA PHE A 167 -20.99 -2.11 -7.71
C PHE A 167 -22.08 -1.31 -6.97
N ASP A 168 -22.63 -0.27 -7.64
CA ASP A 168 -23.81 0.48 -7.18
C ASP A 168 -25.06 -0.41 -7.14
#